data_18af204f9f9f4218a6181911cb95b93b
#
_entry.id   18af204f9f9f4218a6181911cb95b93b
#
_cell.length_a   1.000
_cell.length_b   1.000
_cell.length_c   1.000
_cell.angle_alpha   90.00
_cell.angle_beta   90.00
_cell.angle_gamma   90.00
#
_symmetry.space_group_name_H-M   'P 1'
#
loop_
_entity.id
_entity.type
_entity.pdbx_description
1 polymer ?
#
loop_
_entity_poly.entity_id
_entity_poly.type
_entity_poly.pdbx_seq_one_letter_code
_entity_poly.pdbx_strand_id
1 'polypeptide(L)'
;MVTVDGFPVPVDVAGPEKGSAVVLLGAAQHSPAAYDGICQRLHTASLRTVVIGADPRLTGKAVVGILDALDVRWALLVGDRHGGELAWELAATRLDRFIGLVVIDRGHPRVPDPAGVVRDEHCPPVEMNTTALVSTPASRSVAKASQRFVYGEYRLVDLLGRRNAADSTAQLAAEIVMRTSTW
;
A
#
# COMPACT_ATOMS: atom_id res chain seq x y z
N MET A 1 -8.60 -15.83 -4.62
CA MET A 1 -8.97 -16.43 -3.30
C MET A 1 -10.38 -15.99 -2.93
N VAL A 2 -11.07 -16.77 -2.06
CA VAL A 2 -12.38 -16.34 -1.52
C VAL A 2 -12.12 -15.66 -0.19
N THR A 3 -12.72 -14.47 -0.01
CA THR A 3 -12.59 -13.67 1.22
C THR A 3 -13.40 -14.28 2.36
N VAL A 4 -13.15 -13.84 3.59
CA VAL A 4 -13.96 -14.23 4.77
C VAL A 4 -15.43 -13.77 4.65
N ASP A 5 -15.71 -12.81 3.78
CA ASP A 5 -17.05 -12.31 3.49
C ASP A 5 -17.72 -13.06 2.31
N GLY A 6 -17.07 -14.09 1.77
CA GLY A 6 -17.65 -15.05 0.82
C GLY A 6 -17.60 -14.63 -0.66
N PHE A 7 -16.84 -13.60 -1.04
CA PHE A 7 -16.68 -13.24 -2.45
C PHE A 7 -15.25 -13.49 -2.96
N PRO A 8 -15.08 -13.81 -4.25
CA PRO A 8 -13.77 -14.02 -4.84
C PRO A 8 -13.05 -12.69 -5.08
N VAL A 9 -11.75 -12.67 -4.79
CA VAL A 9 -10.85 -11.57 -5.15
C VAL A 9 -9.59 -12.15 -5.80
N PRO A 10 -9.05 -11.52 -6.86
CA PRO A 10 -7.79 -11.95 -7.45
C PRO A 10 -6.65 -11.66 -6.47
N VAL A 11 -5.86 -12.69 -6.19
CA VAL A 11 -4.67 -12.61 -5.34
C VAL A 11 -3.54 -13.32 -6.06
N ASP A 12 -2.44 -12.61 -6.26
CA ASP A 12 -1.20 -13.17 -6.78
C ASP A 12 -0.14 -13.22 -5.68
N VAL A 13 0.50 -14.38 -5.53
CA VAL A 13 1.52 -14.62 -4.49
C VAL A 13 2.78 -15.12 -5.18
N ALA A 14 3.87 -14.38 -5.03
CA ALA A 14 5.13 -14.73 -5.68
C ALA A 14 6.35 -14.32 -4.85
N GLY A 15 7.53 -14.76 -5.29
CA GLY A 15 8.79 -14.51 -4.61
C GLY A 15 9.17 -15.60 -3.60
N PRO A 16 10.28 -15.44 -2.86
CA PRO A 16 10.79 -16.45 -1.96
C PRO A 16 9.85 -16.65 -0.76
N GLU A 17 9.53 -17.91 -0.44
CA GLU A 17 8.61 -18.26 0.66
C GLU A 17 9.01 -17.68 2.03
N LYS A 18 10.31 -17.62 2.29
CA LYS A 18 10.88 -17.09 3.54
C LYS A 18 11.23 -15.60 3.48
N GLY A 19 10.93 -14.94 2.36
CA GLY A 19 11.15 -13.51 2.21
C GLY A 19 10.20 -12.68 3.07
N SER A 20 10.65 -11.52 3.54
CA SER A 20 9.75 -10.55 4.18
C SER A 20 8.61 -10.19 3.24
N ALA A 21 7.39 -10.19 3.74
CA ALA A 21 6.21 -10.01 2.92
C ALA A 21 5.92 -8.53 2.63
N VAL A 22 5.55 -8.26 1.39
CA VAL A 22 4.99 -6.99 0.92
C VAL A 22 3.58 -7.27 0.41
N VAL A 23 2.59 -6.63 1.01
CA VAL A 23 1.19 -6.70 0.58
C VAL A 23 0.87 -5.47 -0.24
N LEU A 24 0.46 -5.66 -1.49
CA LEU A 24 0.09 -4.60 -2.41
C LEU A 24 -1.41 -4.62 -2.66
N LEU A 25 -2.08 -3.55 -2.26
CA LEU A 25 -3.49 -3.30 -2.56
C LEU A 25 -3.59 -2.46 -3.83
N GLY A 26 -4.12 -3.06 -4.89
CA GLY A 26 -4.12 -2.49 -6.23
C GLY A 26 -5.07 -1.31 -6.41
N ALA A 27 -4.80 -0.50 -7.43
CA ALA A 27 -5.70 0.53 -7.89
C ALA A 27 -6.94 -0.09 -8.57
N ALA A 28 -8.06 0.61 -8.50
CA ALA A 28 -9.25 0.23 -9.27
C ALA A 28 -8.91 0.08 -10.76
N GLN A 29 -9.48 -0.91 -11.41
CA GLN A 29 -9.27 -1.24 -12.83
C GLN A 29 -7.88 -1.85 -13.16
N HIS A 30 -7.01 -2.05 -12.18
CA HIS A 30 -5.75 -2.78 -12.37
C HIS A 30 -5.89 -4.23 -11.91
N SER A 31 -5.50 -5.16 -12.78
CA SER A 31 -5.30 -6.55 -12.38
C SER A 31 -3.98 -6.70 -11.60
N PRO A 32 -3.79 -7.78 -10.82
CA PRO A 32 -2.50 -8.04 -10.17
C PRO A 32 -1.31 -8.01 -11.13
N ALA A 33 -1.47 -8.47 -12.38
CA ALA A 33 -0.43 -8.45 -13.41
C ALA A 33 0.08 -7.03 -13.76
N ALA A 34 -0.68 -5.97 -13.48
CA ALA A 34 -0.19 -4.61 -13.67
C ALA A 34 1.01 -4.26 -12.77
N TYR A 35 1.25 -5.05 -11.73
CA TYR A 35 2.34 -4.87 -10.77
C TYR A 35 3.52 -5.80 -10.98
N ASP A 36 3.52 -6.64 -12.03
CA ASP A 36 4.58 -7.64 -12.30
C ASP A 36 5.98 -7.02 -12.34
N GLY A 37 6.12 -5.86 -12.98
CA GLY A 37 7.41 -5.16 -13.07
C GLY A 37 7.95 -4.71 -11.72
N ILE A 38 7.09 -4.32 -10.79
CA ILE A 38 7.45 -3.96 -9.41
C ILE A 38 7.79 -5.24 -8.66
N CYS A 39 6.93 -6.26 -8.74
CA CYS A 39 7.09 -7.53 -8.05
C CYS A 39 8.42 -8.21 -8.42
N GLN A 40 8.80 -8.25 -9.68
CA GLN A 40 10.09 -8.80 -10.12
C GLN A 40 11.29 -8.12 -9.44
N ARG A 41 11.25 -6.79 -9.30
CA ARG A 41 12.31 -6.05 -8.59
C ARG A 41 12.32 -6.36 -7.09
N LEU A 42 11.15 -6.50 -6.47
CA LEU A 42 11.04 -6.88 -5.06
C LEU A 42 11.54 -8.32 -4.82
N HIS A 43 11.25 -9.26 -5.74
CA HIS A 43 11.77 -10.62 -5.67
C HIS A 43 13.31 -10.66 -5.77
N THR A 44 13.90 -9.80 -6.61
CA THR A 44 15.37 -9.65 -6.70
C THR A 44 15.96 -9.17 -5.36
N ALA A 45 15.20 -8.40 -4.58
CA ALA A 45 15.56 -7.98 -3.23
C ALA A 45 15.16 -9.00 -2.15
N SER A 46 14.85 -10.25 -2.55
CA SER A 46 14.44 -11.35 -1.66
C SER A 46 13.15 -11.08 -0.86
N LEU A 47 12.25 -10.24 -1.38
CA LEU A 47 10.94 -9.97 -0.80
C LEU A 47 9.88 -10.89 -1.41
N ARG A 48 8.95 -11.35 -0.58
CA ARG A 48 7.74 -12.06 -1.01
C ARG A 48 6.64 -11.05 -1.28
N THR A 49 5.90 -11.18 -2.38
CA THR A 49 4.79 -10.28 -2.71
C THR A 49 3.45 -10.99 -2.63
N VAL A 50 2.46 -10.28 -2.10
CA VAL A 50 1.04 -10.64 -2.10
C VAL A 50 0.29 -9.47 -2.73
N VAL A 51 -0.09 -9.61 -3.98
CA VAL A 51 -0.85 -8.58 -4.71
C VAL A 51 -2.33 -8.91 -4.63
N ILE A 52 -3.12 -8.04 -4.04
CA ILE A 52 -4.57 -8.19 -3.90
C ILE A 52 -5.23 -7.22 -4.87
N GLY A 53 -5.99 -7.74 -5.81
CA GLY A 53 -6.72 -6.93 -6.79
C GLY A 53 -7.80 -6.07 -6.13
N ALA A 54 -8.08 -4.93 -6.75
CA ALA A 54 -9.10 -4.03 -6.26
C ALA A 54 -10.51 -4.64 -6.40
N ASP A 55 -11.27 -4.59 -5.33
CA ASP A 55 -12.70 -4.89 -5.31
C ASP A 55 -13.37 -3.89 -4.37
N PRO A 56 -14.47 -3.22 -4.75
CA PRO A 56 -15.15 -2.24 -3.90
C PRO A 56 -15.72 -2.83 -2.61
N ARG A 57 -15.86 -4.15 -2.53
CA ARG A 57 -16.31 -4.89 -1.33
C ARG A 57 -15.15 -5.29 -0.42
N LEU A 58 -13.90 -5.07 -0.84
CA LEU A 58 -12.74 -5.49 -0.07
C LEU A 58 -12.64 -4.66 1.22
N THR A 59 -12.64 -5.35 2.35
CA THR A 59 -12.55 -4.76 3.69
C THR A 59 -11.20 -5.07 4.34
N GLY A 60 -10.82 -4.31 5.36
CA GLY A 60 -9.63 -4.61 6.16
C GLY A 60 -9.67 -6.02 6.76
N LYS A 61 -10.84 -6.47 7.21
CA LYS A 61 -11.05 -7.85 7.70
C LYS A 61 -10.79 -8.90 6.61
N ALA A 62 -11.24 -8.64 5.38
CA ALA A 62 -11.02 -9.54 4.25
C ALA A 62 -9.53 -9.64 3.89
N VAL A 63 -8.81 -8.51 3.88
CA VAL A 63 -7.36 -8.51 3.66
C VAL A 63 -6.64 -9.32 4.73
N VAL A 64 -6.93 -9.10 6.00
CA VAL A 64 -6.31 -9.87 7.10
C VAL A 64 -6.62 -11.35 6.97
N GLY A 65 -7.86 -11.74 6.64
CA GLY A 65 -8.24 -13.14 6.42
C GLY A 65 -7.47 -13.79 5.25
N ILE A 66 -7.18 -13.04 4.17
CA ILE A 66 -6.32 -13.50 3.08
C ILE A 66 -4.90 -13.75 3.60
N LEU A 67 -4.33 -12.83 4.38
CA LEU A 67 -3.00 -12.97 4.95
C LEU A 67 -2.90 -14.16 5.92
N ASP A 68 -3.93 -14.38 6.72
CA ASP A 68 -4.02 -15.55 7.61
C ASP A 68 -4.01 -16.86 6.81
N ALA A 69 -4.79 -16.92 5.73
CA ALA A 69 -4.83 -18.11 4.85
C ALA A 69 -3.50 -18.35 4.11
N LEU A 70 -2.65 -17.34 3.96
CA LEU A 70 -1.33 -17.42 3.35
C LEU A 70 -0.18 -17.58 4.36
N ASP A 71 -0.50 -17.70 5.66
CA ASP A 71 0.45 -17.70 6.79
C ASP A 71 1.41 -16.48 6.78
N VAL A 72 0.88 -15.32 6.41
CA VAL A 72 1.61 -14.04 6.44
C VAL A 72 1.27 -13.30 7.73
N ARG A 73 2.16 -13.35 8.71
CA ARG A 73 1.97 -12.71 10.03
C ARG A 73 2.25 -11.22 10.01
N TRP A 74 3.32 -10.83 9.36
CA TRP A 74 3.82 -9.46 9.28
C TRP A 74 4.11 -9.09 7.84
N ALA A 75 3.76 -7.88 7.44
CA ALA A 75 4.04 -7.39 6.10
C ALA A 75 4.24 -5.88 6.07
N LEU A 76 5.01 -5.40 5.08
CA LEU A 76 4.93 -4.03 4.63
C LEU A 76 3.67 -3.85 3.81
N LEU A 77 2.91 -2.81 4.06
CA LEU A 77 1.68 -2.51 3.34
C LEU A 77 1.94 -1.47 2.25
N VAL A 78 1.52 -1.77 1.03
CA VAL A 78 1.58 -0.86 -0.12
C VAL A 78 0.18 -0.64 -0.66
N GLY A 79 -0.25 0.60 -0.79
CA GLY A 79 -1.56 0.95 -1.34
C GLY A 79 -1.46 1.89 -2.53
N ASP A 80 -1.97 1.45 -3.68
CA ASP A 80 -1.99 2.25 -4.90
C ASP A 80 -3.35 2.91 -5.10
N ARG A 81 -3.40 4.23 -5.08
CA ARG A 81 -4.60 5.06 -5.31
C ARG A 81 -5.82 4.58 -4.52
N HIS A 82 -6.77 3.87 -5.14
CA HIS A 82 -7.94 3.32 -4.43
C HIS A 82 -7.54 2.31 -3.36
N GLY A 83 -6.58 1.43 -3.63
CA GLY A 83 -6.02 0.52 -2.62
C GLY A 83 -5.34 1.24 -1.46
N GLY A 84 -4.90 2.48 -1.67
CA GLY A 84 -4.33 3.35 -0.64
C GLY A 84 -5.32 3.75 0.45
N GLU A 85 -6.63 3.78 0.17
CA GLU A 85 -7.66 4.06 1.18
C GLU A 85 -7.68 2.97 2.25
N LEU A 86 -7.78 1.74 1.79
CA LEU A 86 -7.79 0.57 2.66
C LEU A 86 -6.42 0.38 3.35
N ALA A 87 -5.32 0.73 2.66
CA ALA A 87 -3.99 0.69 3.25
C ALA A 87 -3.86 1.67 4.43
N TRP A 88 -4.37 2.88 4.34
CA TRP A 88 -4.38 3.82 5.45
C TRP A 88 -5.20 3.30 6.64
N GLU A 89 -6.40 2.77 6.39
CA GLU A 89 -7.26 2.18 7.43
C GLU A 89 -6.55 1.03 8.15
N LEU A 90 -5.97 0.10 7.39
CA LEU A 90 -5.23 -1.04 7.93
C LEU A 90 -3.99 -0.60 8.73
N ALA A 91 -3.24 0.36 8.22
CA ALA A 91 -2.08 0.92 8.92
C ALA A 91 -2.47 1.61 10.25
N ALA A 92 -3.64 2.24 10.30
CA ALA A 92 -4.14 2.90 11.50
C ALA A 92 -4.72 1.94 12.54
N THR A 93 -5.25 0.77 12.12
CA THR A 93 -6.04 -0.11 12.98
C THR A 93 -5.40 -1.47 13.25
N ARG A 94 -4.38 -1.87 12.48
CA ARG A 94 -3.78 -3.21 12.52
C ARG A 94 -2.26 -3.18 12.67
N LEU A 95 -1.79 -2.48 13.71
CA LEU A 95 -0.37 -2.45 14.11
C LEU A 95 0.18 -3.83 14.46
N ASP A 96 -0.69 -4.79 14.74
CA ASP A 96 -0.37 -6.19 14.98
C ASP A 96 0.00 -6.98 13.71
N ARG A 97 -0.19 -6.39 12.52
CA ARG A 97 -0.02 -7.08 11.23
C ARG A 97 0.91 -6.36 10.25
N PHE A 98 1.05 -5.07 10.38
CA PHE A 98 1.81 -4.26 9.43
C PHE A 98 2.92 -3.48 10.14
N ILE A 99 4.03 -3.34 9.46
CA ILE A 99 5.29 -2.83 9.96
C ILE A 99 5.68 -1.48 9.37
N GLY A 100 5.02 -1.11 8.29
CA GLY A 100 5.20 0.15 7.60
C GLY A 100 4.18 0.31 6.50
N LEU A 101 4.05 1.53 6.01
CA LEU A 101 3.10 1.91 4.98
C LEU A 101 3.81 2.63 3.83
N VAL A 102 3.49 2.22 2.60
CA VAL A 102 3.82 2.97 1.38
C VAL A 102 2.51 3.25 0.64
N VAL A 103 2.21 4.49 0.36
CA VAL A 103 1.00 4.90 -0.36
C VAL A 103 1.32 5.71 -1.59
N ILE A 104 0.54 5.51 -2.65
CA ILE A 104 0.69 6.17 -3.93
C ILE A 104 -0.56 7.00 -4.21
N ASP A 105 -0.38 8.31 -4.38
CA ASP A 105 -1.43 9.28 -4.74
C ASP A 105 -2.69 9.21 -3.85
N ARG A 106 -2.51 8.89 -2.56
CA ARG A 106 -3.62 8.82 -1.61
C ARG A 106 -3.20 9.34 -0.24
N GLY A 107 -4.02 10.23 0.33
CA GLY A 107 -3.82 10.78 1.67
C GLY A 107 -4.55 10.01 2.76
N HIS A 108 -4.23 10.37 4.01
CA HIS A 108 -4.92 9.86 5.19
C HIS A 108 -6.43 10.16 5.11
N PRO A 109 -7.33 9.26 5.52
CA PRO A 109 -8.79 9.41 5.38
C PRO A 109 -9.38 10.68 6.00
N ARG A 110 -8.73 11.27 7.01
CA ARG A 110 -9.14 12.54 7.63
C ARG A 110 -8.77 13.77 6.82
N VAL A 111 -7.95 13.63 5.80
CA VAL A 111 -7.54 14.75 4.93
C VAL A 111 -8.47 14.82 3.74
N PRO A 112 -9.04 16.01 3.43
CA PRO A 112 -9.82 16.18 2.22
C PRO A 112 -9.01 15.77 0.99
N ASP A 113 -9.61 14.99 0.10
CA ASP A 113 -9.04 14.68 -1.21
C ASP A 113 -9.05 15.92 -2.14
N PRO A 114 -8.49 15.86 -3.36
CA PRO A 114 -8.51 16.99 -4.28
C PRO A 114 -9.90 17.50 -4.66
N ALA A 115 -10.95 16.69 -4.46
CA ALA A 115 -12.35 17.08 -4.63
C ALA A 115 -12.99 17.67 -3.34
N GLY A 116 -12.22 17.74 -2.25
CA GLY A 116 -12.67 18.27 -0.95
C GLY A 116 -13.43 17.25 -0.08
N VAL A 117 -13.41 15.97 -0.44
CA VAL A 117 -14.11 14.91 0.29
C VAL A 117 -13.23 14.33 1.40
N VAL A 118 -13.71 14.36 2.63
CA VAL A 118 -13.16 13.64 3.79
C VAL A 118 -13.84 12.29 3.85
N ARG A 119 -13.06 11.19 3.87
CA ARG A 119 -13.61 9.83 3.83
C ARG A 119 -14.00 9.30 5.17
N ASP A 120 -13.15 9.53 6.16
CA ASP A 120 -13.37 9.11 7.53
C ASP A 120 -12.74 10.11 8.50
N GLU A 121 -13.57 10.94 9.13
CA GLU A 121 -13.14 11.94 10.13
C GLU A 121 -12.60 11.30 11.40
N HIS A 122 -12.91 10.03 11.65
CA HIS A 122 -12.55 9.31 12.86
C HIS A 122 -11.39 8.33 12.68
N CYS A 123 -10.85 8.20 11.45
CA CYS A 123 -9.71 7.32 11.21
C CYS A 123 -8.55 7.65 12.17
N PRO A 124 -8.03 6.68 12.94
CA PRO A 124 -6.95 6.94 13.87
C PRO A 124 -5.67 7.41 13.17
N PRO A 125 -4.77 8.10 13.88
CA PRO A 125 -3.42 8.34 13.38
C PRO A 125 -2.66 7.01 13.16
N VAL A 126 -1.69 7.05 12.23
CA VAL A 126 -0.82 5.92 11.93
C VAL A 126 0.47 6.04 12.76
N GLU A 127 0.81 5.00 13.51
CA GLU A 127 2.00 4.99 14.37
C GLU A 127 3.25 4.44 13.67
N MET A 128 3.09 3.78 12.50
CA MET A 128 4.19 3.19 11.76
C MET A 128 4.86 4.18 10.80
N ASN A 129 6.10 3.87 10.40
CA ASN A 129 6.83 4.60 9.39
C ASN A 129 6.08 4.57 8.05
N THR A 130 5.91 5.73 7.43
CA THR A 130 5.09 5.90 6.22
C THR A 130 5.87 6.62 5.13
N THR A 131 5.78 6.11 3.90
CA THR A 131 6.26 6.79 2.69
C THR A 131 5.07 7.10 1.79
N ALA A 132 4.89 8.37 1.46
CA ALA A 132 3.89 8.83 0.50
C ALA A 132 4.56 9.19 -0.83
N LEU A 133 4.18 8.50 -1.90
CA LEU A 133 4.63 8.77 -3.25
C LEU A 133 3.54 9.53 -4.00
N VAL A 134 3.92 10.59 -4.68
CA VAL A 134 2.97 11.50 -5.33
C VAL A 134 3.36 11.77 -6.77
N SER A 135 2.38 11.73 -7.67
CA SER A 135 2.57 11.95 -9.10
C SER A 135 2.05 13.30 -9.59
N THR A 136 1.28 14.02 -8.76
CA THR A 136 0.66 15.29 -9.12
C THR A 136 0.83 16.34 -8.02
N PRO A 137 0.78 17.67 -8.33
CA PRO A 137 0.77 18.72 -7.31
C PRO A 137 -0.41 18.59 -6.32
N ALA A 138 -1.57 18.15 -6.81
CA ALA A 138 -2.75 17.94 -5.96
C ALA A 138 -2.53 16.81 -4.95
N SER A 139 -2.06 15.64 -5.40
CA SER A 139 -1.72 14.53 -4.50
C SER A 139 -0.59 14.89 -3.52
N ARG A 140 0.36 15.72 -3.95
CA ARG A 140 1.42 16.24 -3.07
C ARG A 140 0.85 17.08 -1.92
N SER A 141 -0.10 17.95 -2.21
CA SER A 141 -0.74 18.80 -1.20
C SER A 141 -1.49 17.94 -0.17
N VAL A 142 -2.23 16.94 -0.63
CA VAL A 142 -2.94 15.99 0.23
C VAL A 142 -1.97 15.15 1.08
N ALA A 143 -0.91 14.64 0.48
CA ALA A 143 0.11 13.87 1.20
C ALA A 143 0.82 14.74 2.26
N LYS A 144 1.17 15.99 1.95
CA LYS A 144 1.74 16.93 2.92
C LYS A 144 0.80 17.18 4.10
N ALA A 145 -0.50 17.36 3.85
CA ALA A 145 -1.49 17.52 4.90
C ALA A 145 -1.67 16.24 5.75
N SER A 146 -1.40 15.06 5.18
CA SER A 146 -1.50 13.76 5.86
C SER A 146 -0.40 13.54 6.91
N GLN A 147 0.73 14.22 6.78
CA GLN A 147 1.88 14.07 7.70
C GLN A 147 1.49 14.25 9.17
N ARG A 148 0.59 15.16 9.48
CA ARG A 148 0.12 15.42 10.86
C ARG A 148 -0.59 14.24 11.53
N PHE A 149 -1.00 13.25 10.75
CA PHE A 149 -1.65 12.02 11.20
C PHE A 149 -0.72 10.81 11.21
N VAL A 150 0.58 11.03 11.03
CA VAL A 150 1.59 9.96 11.12
C VAL A 150 2.56 10.31 12.25
N TYR A 151 2.64 9.42 13.24
CA TYR A 151 3.52 9.57 14.39
C TYR A 151 4.86 8.87 14.22
N GLY A 152 4.96 7.95 13.24
CA GLY A 152 6.23 7.41 12.77
C GLY A 152 6.97 8.39 11.85
N GLU A 153 8.10 7.94 11.29
CA GLU A 153 8.80 8.69 10.26
C GLU A 153 7.90 8.87 9.03
N TYR A 154 7.80 10.09 8.53
CA TYR A 154 7.05 10.42 7.32
C TYR A 154 7.97 10.88 6.20
N ARG A 155 7.98 10.15 5.10
CA ARG A 155 8.75 10.45 3.91
C ARG A 155 7.81 10.79 2.74
N LEU A 156 7.96 11.97 2.17
CA LEU A 156 7.22 12.42 0.99
C LEU A 156 8.14 12.42 -0.24
N VAL A 157 7.76 11.69 -1.28
CA VAL A 157 8.57 11.47 -2.48
C VAL A 157 7.77 11.76 -3.74
N ASP A 158 8.34 12.58 -4.65
CA ASP A 158 7.76 12.79 -5.97
C ASP A 158 8.12 11.62 -6.90
N LEU A 159 7.11 11.06 -7.56
CA LEU A 159 7.32 10.07 -8.62
C LEU A 159 7.83 10.75 -9.89
N LEU A 160 9.00 10.35 -10.34
CA LEU A 160 9.69 10.94 -11.50
C LEU A 160 9.09 10.55 -12.86
N GLY A 161 8.08 9.73 -12.89
CA GLY A 161 7.69 8.87 -14.01
C GLY A 161 6.65 9.39 -15.00
N ARG A 162 6.52 10.69 -15.24
CA ARG A 162 5.70 11.13 -16.39
C ARG A 162 6.34 10.80 -17.76
N ARG A 163 7.63 10.47 -17.81
CA ARG A 163 8.36 10.24 -19.07
C ARG A 163 8.63 8.76 -19.38
N ASN A 164 8.62 7.89 -18.36
CA ASN A 164 8.95 6.47 -18.55
C ASN A 164 8.35 5.64 -17.41
N ALA A 165 7.42 4.73 -17.72
CA ALA A 165 6.80 3.84 -16.74
C ALA A 165 7.85 2.92 -16.03
N ALA A 166 8.96 2.60 -16.72
CA ALA A 166 10.03 1.80 -16.13
C ALA A 166 10.76 2.55 -14.99
N ASP A 167 10.94 3.87 -15.10
CA ASP A 167 11.61 4.67 -14.08
C ASP A 167 10.75 4.77 -12.81
N SER A 168 9.43 4.97 -12.97
CA SER A 168 8.49 4.96 -11.83
C SER A 168 8.47 3.61 -11.11
N THR A 169 8.53 2.51 -11.86
CA THR A 169 8.57 1.16 -11.30
C THR A 169 9.85 0.92 -10.49
N ALA A 170 11.00 1.36 -11.00
CA ALA A 170 12.27 1.25 -10.30
C ALA A 170 12.29 2.09 -9.01
N GLN A 171 11.82 3.34 -9.08
CA GLN A 171 11.74 4.22 -7.93
C GLN A 171 10.80 3.68 -6.86
N LEU A 172 9.61 3.21 -7.24
CA LEU A 172 8.64 2.62 -6.32
C LEU A 172 9.22 1.39 -5.63
N ALA A 173 9.85 0.48 -6.38
CA ALA A 173 10.49 -0.70 -5.81
C ALA A 173 11.60 -0.33 -4.82
N ALA A 174 12.43 0.68 -5.13
CA ALA A 174 13.48 1.16 -4.25
C ALA A 174 12.91 1.73 -2.93
N GLU A 175 11.85 2.52 -2.97
CA GLU A 175 11.20 3.05 -1.77
C GLU A 175 10.57 1.94 -0.91
N ILE A 176 9.98 0.92 -1.54
CA ILE A 176 9.46 -0.26 -0.82
C ILE A 176 10.60 -1.02 -0.13
N VAL A 177 11.70 -1.30 -0.85
CA VAL A 177 12.87 -1.99 -0.29
C VAL A 177 13.47 -1.20 0.87
N MET A 178 13.64 0.12 0.72
CA MET A 178 14.14 0.95 1.82
C MET A 178 13.25 0.86 3.05
N ARG A 179 11.93 0.85 2.87
CA ARG A 179 10.99 0.78 3.99
C ARG A 179 10.99 -0.60 4.68
N THR A 180 11.33 -1.68 3.96
CA THR A 180 11.50 -3.02 4.56
C THR A 180 12.83 -3.17 5.30
N SER A 181 13.82 -2.34 5.03
CA SER A 181 15.17 -2.45 5.62
C SER A 181 15.34 -1.69 6.95
N THR A 182 14.33 -0.99 7.42
CA THR A 182 14.33 -0.21 8.66
C THR A 182 13.87 -1.03 9.89
N TRP A 183 14.29 -2.30 9.96
CA TRP A 183 13.98 -3.27 11.04
C TRP A 183 15.16 -3.45 11.97
#